data_d450cc9c49e441e68c174d1bb28cb774
#
_entry.id   d450cc9c49e441e68c174d1bb28cb774
#
_cell.length_a   1.000
_cell.length_b   1.000
_cell.length_c   1.000
_cell.angle_alpha   90.00
_cell.angle_beta   90.00
_cell.angle_gamma   90.00
#
_symmetry.space_group_name_H-M   'P 1'
#
loop_
_entity.id
_entity.type
_entity.pdbx_description
1 polymer ?
#
loop_
_entity_poly.entity_id
_entity_poly.type
_entity_poly.pdbx_seq_one_letter_code
_entity_poly.pdbx_strand_id
1 'polypeptide(L)'
;LVKYKRQIKRWMRIHGHKANLVLDESDEITNPSSARTKAVLSCFRRCRAKLLTTGTSTRNNIVEFAPQLELLYNNSFNMISWVPYIYSTERDGDMTTKSNPYYGAPIPAYRKGYALFSASHLPEKITVFGVGQWTQDIYNAEVLRDILDKTVITRSFREIVGREIRRLHQVPISFTEAERAVCKKAIEEFNQLRANYFATTGNSRKDAMMRLIQQITLLLRISAAPNTLIEYT
;
A
#
# COMPACT_ATOMS: atom_id res chain seq x y z
N LEU A 1 -5.37 19.70 -8.34
CA LEU A 1 -6.15 18.82 -9.20
C LEU A 1 -7.58 18.62 -8.69
N VAL A 2 -7.79 18.20 -7.43
CA VAL A 2 -9.13 17.91 -6.87
C VAL A 2 -10.07 19.10 -7.01
N LYS A 3 -9.60 20.31 -6.70
CA LYS A 3 -10.38 21.56 -6.83
C LYS A 3 -10.89 21.82 -8.25
N TYR A 4 -10.07 21.51 -9.27
CA TYR A 4 -10.38 21.80 -10.67
C TYR A 4 -10.85 20.57 -11.46
N LYS A 5 -11.18 19.49 -10.78
CA LYS A 5 -11.54 18.21 -11.40
C LYS A 5 -12.60 18.33 -12.50
N ARG A 6 -13.65 19.14 -12.29
CA ARG A 6 -14.74 19.30 -13.26
C ARG A 6 -14.27 19.95 -14.57
N GLN A 7 -13.49 21.04 -14.47
CA GLN A 7 -12.98 21.76 -15.63
C GLN A 7 -12.00 20.88 -16.42
N ILE A 8 -11.05 20.26 -15.72
CA ILE A 8 -10.08 19.35 -16.34
C ILE A 8 -10.79 18.18 -17.02
N LYS A 9 -11.75 17.55 -16.35
CA LYS A 9 -12.50 16.44 -16.94
C LYS A 9 -13.28 16.85 -18.19
N ARG A 10 -13.88 18.05 -18.19
CA ARG A 10 -14.58 18.59 -19.37
C ARG A 10 -13.61 18.81 -20.52
N TRP A 11 -12.48 19.46 -20.26
CA TRP A 11 -11.44 19.69 -21.26
C TRP A 11 -10.89 18.36 -21.80
N MET A 12 -10.55 17.42 -20.94
CA MET A 12 -10.03 16.11 -21.32
C MET A 12 -11.03 15.24 -22.09
N ARG A 13 -12.34 15.47 -21.94
CA ARG A 13 -13.34 14.78 -22.76
C ARG A 13 -13.21 15.15 -24.24
N ILE A 14 -12.86 16.39 -24.51
CA ILE A 14 -12.73 16.93 -25.87
C ILE A 14 -11.34 16.67 -26.42
N HIS A 15 -10.30 16.90 -25.63
CA HIS A 15 -8.91 16.94 -26.09
C HIS A 15 -8.05 15.76 -25.63
N GLY A 16 -8.57 14.89 -24.76
CA GLY A 16 -7.77 13.83 -24.14
C GLY A 16 -7.11 12.86 -25.12
N HIS A 17 -7.74 12.61 -26.27
CA HIS A 17 -7.17 11.76 -27.32
C HIS A 17 -5.94 12.36 -28.01
N LYS A 18 -5.71 13.66 -27.86
CA LYS A 18 -4.53 14.40 -28.35
C LYS A 18 -3.52 14.72 -27.25
N ALA A 19 -3.91 14.51 -25.99
CA ALA A 19 -3.08 14.83 -24.83
C ALA A 19 -2.24 13.62 -24.40
N ASN A 20 -1.00 13.89 -24.01
CA ASN A 20 -0.14 12.94 -23.32
C ASN A 20 -0.12 13.30 -21.83
N LEU A 21 -0.04 12.29 -20.97
CA LEU A 21 0.09 12.44 -19.53
C LEU A 21 1.51 12.04 -19.11
N VAL A 22 2.17 12.93 -18.42
CA VAL A 22 3.34 12.60 -17.59
C VAL A 22 2.94 12.84 -16.14
N LEU A 23 3.01 11.81 -15.32
CA LEU A 23 2.69 11.87 -13.90
C LEU A 23 3.94 11.50 -13.12
N ASP A 24 4.57 12.53 -12.54
CA ASP A 24 5.68 12.36 -11.63
C ASP A 24 5.17 12.02 -10.23
N GLU A 25 5.95 11.31 -9.43
CA GLU A 25 5.59 10.77 -8.12
C GLU A 25 4.27 9.97 -8.16
N SER A 26 4.21 9.01 -9.08
CA SER A 26 2.98 8.23 -9.32
C SER A 26 2.58 7.33 -8.13
N ASP A 27 3.46 7.10 -7.18
CA ASP A 27 3.16 6.45 -5.90
C ASP A 27 2.14 7.23 -5.04
N GLU A 28 1.92 8.52 -5.34
CA GLU A 28 0.87 9.33 -4.72
C GLU A 28 -0.57 8.92 -5.12
N ILE A 29 -0.72 8.07 -6.14
CA ILE A 29 -2.03 7.53 -6.58
C ILE A 29 -2.23 6.05 -6.23
N THR A 30 -1.44 5.49 -5.34
CA THR A 30 -1.52 4.07 -4.94
C THR A 30 -2.79 3.73 -4.16
N ASN A 31 -3.34 4.68 -3.39
CA ASN A 31 -4.57 4.48 -2.64
C ASN A 31 -5.82 4.72 -3.52
N PRO A 32 -6.59 3.67 -3.90
CA PRO A 32 -7.75 3.77 -4.80
C PRO A 32 -8.92 4.58 -4.22
N SER A 33 -9.02 4.67 -2.90
CA SER A 33 -10.08 5.39 -2.22
C SER A 33 -9.82 6.89 -2.08
N SER A 34 -8.56 7.33 -2.25
CA SER A 34 -8.19 8.73 -2.08
C SER A 34 -8.85 9.65 -3.10
N ALA A 35 -9.15 10.88 -2.70
CA ALA A 35 -9.71 11.89 -3.58
C ALA A 35 -8.77 12.24 -4.75
N ARG A 36 -7.46 12.17 -4.50
CA ARG A 36 -6.40 12.41 -5.50
C ARG A 36 -6.44 11.34 -6.59
N THR A 37 -6.37 10.07 -6.22
CA THR A 37 -6.44 8.93 -7.16
C THR A 37 -7.71 8.96 -7.99
N LYS A 38 -8.88 9.14 -7.34
CA LYS A 38 -10.17 9.27 -8.04
C LYS A 38 -10.22 10.45 -9.01
N ALA A 39 -9.56 11.56 -8.68
CA ALA A 39 -9.48 12.70 -9.57
C ALA A 39 -8.59 12.43 -10.78
N VAL A 40 -7.39 11.87 -10.56
CA VAL A 40 -6.45 11.50 -11.64
C VAL A 40 -7.09 10.51 -12.60
N LEU A 41 -7.60 9.38 -12.10
CA LEU A 41 -8.26 8.37 -12.92
C LEU A 41 -9.43 8.97 -13.72
N SER A 42 -10.28 9.78 -13.09
CA SER A 42 -11.44 10.35 -13.79
C SER A 42 -11.10 11.37 -14.87
N CYS A 43 -9.94 12.04 -14.76
CA CYS A 43 -9.52 13.07 -15.69
C CYS A 43 -8.67 12.50 -16.85
N PHE A 44 -7.72 11.63 -16.56
CA PHE A 44 -6.62 11.32 -17.47
C PHE A 44 -6.64 9.93 -18.11
N ARG A 45 -7.63 9.09 -17.79
CA ARG A 45 -7.73 7.75 -18.38
C ARG A 45 -7.73 7.74 -19.91
N ARG A 46 -8.24 8.80 -20.55
CA ARG A 46 -8.38 8.92 -22.01
C ARG A 46 -7.18 9.57 -22.70
N CYS A 47 -6.13 9.89 -21.98
CA CYS A 47 -4.91 10.37 -22.61
C CYS A 47 -4.37 9.36 -23.61
N ARG A 48 -3.85 9.85 -24.72
CA ARG A 48 -3.30 9.04 -25.81
C ARG A 48 -2.09 8.22 -25.33
N ALA A 49 -1.13 8.88 -24.72
CA ALA A 49 0.02 8.25 -24.11
C ALA A 49 0.12 8.64 -22.64
N LYS A 50 0.67 7.75 -21.83
CA LYS A 50 0.82 7.97 -20.40
C LYS A 50 2.17 7.44 -19.95
N LEU A 51 2.88 8.27 -19.21
CA LEU A 51 4.14 7.95 -18.56
C LEU A 51 3.98 8.25 -17.07
N LEU A 52 4.26 7.28 -16.25
CA LEU A 52 4.29 7.40 -14.79
C LEU A 52 5.73 7.25 -14.33
N THR A 53 6.21 8.18 -13.53
CA THR A 53 7.55 8.15 -12.95
C THR A 53 7.47 8.16 -11.45
N THR A 54 8.31 7.39 -10.78
CA THR A 54 8.42 7.36 -9.33
C THR A 54 9.71 6.69 -8.88
N GLY A 55 10.26 7.12 -7.76
CA GLY A 55 11.35 6.42 -7.09
C GLY A 55 10.91 5.18 -6.31
N THR A 56 9.60 5.02 -6.06
CA THR A 56 9.02 3.92 -5.29
C THR A 56 7.69 3.51 -5.89
N SER A 57 7.66 2.44 -6.64
CA SER A 57 6.45 2.00 -7.36
C SER A 57 5.32 1.52 -6.43
N THR A 58 5.67 0.92 -5.29
CA THR A 58 4.74 0.52 -4.22
C THR A 58 5.38 0.84 -2.87
N ARG A 59 4.57 1.27 -1.90
CA ARG A 59 5.03 1.61 -0.54
C ARG A 59 4.82 0.46 0.44
N ASN A 60 3.68 -0.21 0.36
CA ASN A 60 3.27 -1.21 1.34
C ASN A 60 3.07 -2.60 0.75
N ASN A 61 2.38 -2.69 -0.37
CA ASN A 61 2.05 -3.96 -0.99
C ASN A 61 1.77 -3.83 -2.49
N ILE A 62 1.67 -4.99 -3.15
CA ILE A 62 1.53 -5.09 -4.60
C ILE A 62 0.18 -4.59 -5.13
N VAL A 63 -0.86 -4.54 -4.30
CA VAL A 63 -2.19 -4.04 -4.70
C VAL A 63 -2.17 -2.56 -5.04
N GLU A 64 -1.16 -1.84 -4.57
CA GLU A 64 -0.91 -0.43 -4.90
C GLU A 64 -0.59 -0.20 -6.39
N PHE A 65 -0.23 -1.24 -7.13
CA PHE A 65 -0.12 -1.14 -8.59
C PHE A 65 -1.48 -1.00 -9.29
N ALA A 66 -2.56 -1.49 -8.71
CA ALA A 66 -3.85 -1.53 -9.39
C ALA A 66 -4.32 -0.16 -9.91
N PRO A 67 -4.30 0.95 -9.17
CA PRO A 67 -4.65 2.26 -9.69
C PRO A 67 -3.72 2.77 -10.78
N GLN A 68 -2.43 2.46 -10.70
CA GLN A 68 -1.44 2.86 -11.70
C GLN A 68 -1.67 2.12 -13.02
N LEU A 69 -1.86 0.81 -12.97
CA LEU A 69 -2.19 -0.02 -14.13
C LEU A 69 -3.56 0.36 -14.73
N GLU A 70 -4.55 0.67 -13.89
CA GLU A 70 -5.85 1.19 -14.32
C GLU A 70 -5.71 2.51 -15.09
N LEU A 71 -4.84 3.41 -14.64
CA LEU A 71 -4.56 4.66 -15.33
C LEU A 71 -3.89 4.41 -16.68
N LEU A 72 -2.88 3.53 -16.72
CA LEU A 72 -2.12 3.22 -17.93
C LEU A 72 -3.01 2.58 -19.00
N TYR A 73 -3.75 1.57 -18.64
CA TYR A 73 -4.47 0.70 -19.59
C TYR A 73 -5.94 1.06 -19.77
N ASN A 74 -6.51 1.88 -18.91
CA ASN A 74 -7.90 2.33 -19.01
C ASN A 74 -8.91 1.17 -19.19
N ASN A 75 -8.76 0.09 -18.45
CA ASN A 75 -9.52 -1.17 -18.62
C ASN A 75 -9.36 -1.85 -20.00
N SER A 76 -8.51 -1.33 -20.89
CA SER A 76 -8.23 -1.98 -22.17
C SER A 76 -7.38 -3.24 -22.00
N PHE A 77 -6.59 -3.26 -20.93
CA PHE A 77 -5.79 -4.40 -20.52
C PHE A 77 -6.44 -5.09 -19.33
N ASN A 78 -7.11 -6.18 -19.58
CA ASN A 78 -7.86 -6.87 -18.55
C ASN A 78 -6.99 -7.93 -17.84
N MET A 79 -6.11 -7.49 -16.96
CA MET A 79 -5.19 -8.33 -16.21
C MET A 79 -5.90 -9.44 -15.41
N ILE A 80 -7.07 -9.12 -14.85
CA ILE A 80 -7.82 -10.01 -13.96
C ILE A 80 -8.52 -11.09 -14.76
N SER A 81 -8.91 -10.81 -16.01
CA SER A 81 -9.56 -11.81 -16.86
C SER A 81 -8.61 -12.94 -17.33
N TRP A 82 -7.32 -12.78 -17.10
CA TRP A 82 -6.33 -13.80 -17.43
C TRP A 82 -6.13 -14.83 -16.32
N VAL A 83 -6.68 -14.60 -15.15
CA VAL A 83 -6.64 -15.56 -14.05
C VAL A 83 -7.98 -16.25 -13.89
N PRO A 84 -8.03 -17.60 -13.91
CA PRO A 84 -9.28 -18.36 -13.86
C PRO A 84 -9.94 -18.31 -12.47
N TYR A 85 -9.16 -18.07 -11.41
CA TYR A 85 -9.64 -18.09 -10.03
C TYR A 85 -9.30 -16.78 -9.31
N ILE A 86 -10.21 -16.38 -8.43
CA ILE A 86 -10.03 -15.34 -7.43
C ILE A 86 -10.08 -15.97 -6.05
N TYR A 87 -9.46 -15.33 -5.08
CA TYR A 87 -9.26 -15.86 -3.74
C TYR A 87 -9.96 -14.98 -2.71
N SER A 88 -10.46 -15.61 -1.67
CA SER A 88 -10.97 -14.93 -0.48
C SER A 88 -10.57 -15.71 0.76
N THR A 89 -10.33 -15.02 1.85
CA THR A 89 -10.04 -15.65 3.14
C THR A 89 -11.29 -15.59 4.00
N GLU A 90 -11.70 -16.70 4.55
CA GLU A 90 -12.80 -16.80 5.51
C GLU A 90 -12.37 -16.31 6.90
N ARG A 91 -13.35 -16.17 7.82
CA ARG A 91 -13.07 -15.66 9.18
C ARG A 91 -12.08 -16.54 9.95
N ASP A 92 -12.08 -17.83 9.67
CA ASP A 92 -11.21 -18.83 10.31
C ASP A 92 -9.79 -18.83 9.77
N GLY A 93 -9.55 -18.05 8.72
CA GLY A 93 -8.25 -17.90 8.10
C GLY A 93 -8.01 -18.85 6.92
N ASP A 94 -8.99 -19.69 6.60
CA ASP A 94 -8.91 -20.58 5.45
C ASP A 94 -9.09 -19.82 4.14
N MET A 95 -8.33 -20.24 3.14
CA MET A 95 -8.38 -19.66 1.81
C MET A 95 -9.43 -20.39 0.98
N THR A 96 -10.42 -19.67 0.48
CA THR A 96 -11.40 -20.18 -0.47
C THR A 96 -11.14 -19.62 -1.86
N THR A 97 -11.30 -20.48 -2.87
CA THR A 97 -11.18 -20.13 -4.28
C THR A 97 -12.55 -20.04 -4.93
N LYS A 98 -12.74 -19.05 -5.77
CA LYS A 98 -13.95 -18.88 -6.59
C LYS A 98 -13.56 -18.70 -8.04
N SER A 99 -14.37 -19.22 -8.95
CA SER A 99 -14.18 -18.95 -10.37
C SER A 99 -14.25 -17.46 -10.63
N ASN A 100 -13.32 -16.96 -11.44
CA ASN A 100 -13.33 -15.57 -11.86
C ASN A 100 -14.44 -15.36 -12.91
N PRO A 101 -15.50 -14.59 -12.62
CA PRO A 101 -16.60 -14.38 -13.55
C PRO A 101 -16.22 -13.57 -14.80
N TYR A 102 -15.02 -13.00 -14.78
CA TYR A 102 -14.49 -12.20 -15.89
C TYR A 102 -13.36 -12.91 -16.65
N TYR A 103 -13.13 -14.20 -16.40
CA TYR A 103 -12.10 -14.93 -17.11
C TYR A 103 -12.36 -14.92 -18.62
N GLY A 104 -11.40 -14.37 -19.38
CA GLY A 104 -11.54 -14.20 -20.82
C GLY A 104 -12.53 -13.11 -21.28
N ALA A 105 -13.10 -12.32 -20.35
CA ALA A 105 -14.08 -11.28 -20.65
C ALA A 105 -13.62 -9.90 -20.15
N PRO A 106 -14.11 -8.78 -20.75
CA PRO A 106 -13.82 -7.45 -20.26
C PRO A 106 -14.38 -7.21 -18.87
N ILE A 107 -13.59 -6.60 -17.99
CA ILE A 107 -14.06 -6.19 -16.66
C ILE A 107 -14.99 -4.98 -16.80
N PRO A 108 -16.20 -5.02 -16.24
CA PRO A 108 -17.03 -3.83 -16.19
C PRO A 108 -16.39 -2.81 -15.26
N ALA A 109 -16.35 -1.58 -15.72
CA ALA A 109 -15.83 -0.36 -15.12
C ALA A 109 -15.11 -0.46 -13.75
N TYR A 110 -14.08 0.27 -13.62
CA TYR A 110 -13.06 0.36 -12.56
C TYR A 110 -13.49 0.17 -11.10
N ARG A 111 -14.75 0.30 -10.74
CA ARG A 111 -15.22 0.15 -9.35
C ARG A 111 -14.96 -1.23 -8.75
N LYS A 112 -14.90 -2.25 -9.59
CA LYS A 112 -14.59 -3.62 -9.19
C LYS A 112 -13.14 -4.00 -9.45
N GLY A 113 -12.42 -3.22 -10.25
CA GLY A 113 -11.07 -3.55 -10.69
C GLY A 113 -10.08 -3.72 -9.53
N TYR A 114 -10.09 -2.80 -8.57
CA TYR A 114 -9.22 -2.90 -7.40
C TYR A 114 -9.53 -4.11 -6.52
N ALA A 115 -10.80 -4.33 -6.20
CA ALA A 115 -11.22 -5.47 -5.39
C ALA A 115 -10.91 -6.80 -6.07
N LEU A 116 -11.11 -6.87 -7.38
CA LEU A 116 -10.78 -8.06 -8.15
C LEU A 116 -9.26 -8.27 -8.26
N PHE A 117 -8.49 -7.21 -8.45
CA PHE A 117 -7.03 -7.29 -8.46
C PHE A 117 -6.50 -7.79 -7.11
N SER A 118 -7.02 -7.25 -6.01
CA SER A 118 -6.71 -7.75 -4.67
C SER A 118 -7.09 -9.23 -4.51
N ALA A 119 -8.31 -9.60 -4.86
CA ALA A 119 -8.77 -10.98 -4.78
C ALA A 119 -8.01 -11.95 -5.70
N SER A 120 -7.36 -11.44 -6.75
CA SER A 120 -6.56 -12.26 -7.68
C SER A 120 -5.12 -12.45 -7.21
N HIS A 121 -4.53 -11.45 -6.57
CA HIS A 121 -3.09 -11.42 -6.31
C HIS A 121 -2.73 -11.30 -4.83
N LEU A 122 -3.53 -10.60 -4.03
CA LEU A 122 -3.28 -10.40 -2.61
C LEU A 122 -4.61 -10.25 -1.86
N PRO A 123 -5.33 -11.36 -1.60
CA PRO A 123 -6.60 -11.32 -0.88
C PRO A 123 -6.43 -10.85 0.56
N GLU A 124 -7.45 -10.19 1.09
CA GLU A 124 -7.48 -9.76 2.48
C GLU A 124 -7.98 -10.88 3.39
N LYS A 125 -7.30 -11.07 4.49
CA LYS A 125 -7.74 -11.90 5.61
C LYS A 125 -8.43 -11.01 6.63
N ILE A 126 -9.62 -11.37 7.06
CA ILE A 126 -10.32 -10.67 8.14
C ILE A 126 -9.69 -11.10 9.46
N THR A 127 -9.08 -10.17 10.16
CA THR A 127 -8.50 -10.43 11.48
C THR A 127 -9.59 -10.53 12.55
N VAL A 128 -9.23 -11.07 13.73
CA VAL A 128 -10.11 -11.17 14.90
C VAL A 128 -10.71 -9.81 15.32
N PHE A 129 -10.09 -8.71 14.90
CA PHE A 129 -10.54 -7.34 15.16
C PHE A 129 -11.47 -6.78 14.06
N GLY A 130 -11.84 -7.59 13.05
CA GLY A 130 -12.63 -7.14 11.91
C GLY A 130 -11.87 -6.20 10.96
N VAL A 131 -10.55 -6.13 11.08
CA VAL A 131 -9.69 -5.36 10.18
C VAL A 131 -9.13 -6.29 9.11
N GLY A 132 -9.22 -5.88 7.86
CA GLY A 132 -8.60 -6.60 6.75
C GLY A 132 -7.07 -6.55 6.87
N GLN A 133 -6.44 -7.69 6.76
CA GLN A 133 -4.99 -7.83 6.66
C GLN A 133 -4.67 -8.60 5.38
N TRP A 134 -3.69 -8.12 4.62
CA TRP A 134 -3.24 -8.82 3.42
C TRP A 134 -2.64 -10.18 3.77
N THR A 135 -2.82 -11.15 2.88
CA THR A 135 -2.06 -12.40 2.95
C THR A 135 -0.57 -12.13 2.75
N GLN A 136 0.28 -13.04 3.22
CA GLN A 136 1.72 -12.91 3.02
C GLN A 136 2.14 -13.33 1.61
N ASP A 137 1.40 -14.25 1.00
CA ASP A 137 1.71 -14.81 -0.31
C ASP A 137 1.02 -14.02 -1.43
N ILE A 138 1.73 -13.89 -2.54
CA ILE A 138 1.20 -13.32 -3.78
C ILE A 138 0.68 -14.45 -4.66
N TYR A 139 -0.61 -14.43 -4.93
CA TYR A 139 -1.27 -15.39 -5.81
C TYR A 139 -1.13 -14.96 -7.28
N ASN A 140 -1.10 -15.94 -8.20
CA ASN A 140 -0.93 -15.69 -9.63
C ASN A 140 0.28 -14.80 -9.96
N ALA A 141 1.39 -15.01 -9.24
CA ALA A 141 2.59 -14.16 -9.33
C ALA A 141 3.19 -14.11 -10.73
N GLU A 142 3.14 -15.22 -11.48
CA GLU A 142 3.67 -15.28 -12.85
C GLU A 142 2.91 -14.38 -13.80
N VAL A 143 1.57 -14.39 -13.74
CA VAL A 143 0.72 -13.51 -14.56
C VAL A 143 1.01 -12.05 -14.25
N LEU A 144 1.12 -11.72 -12.96
CA LEU A 144 1.43 -10.35 -12.55
C LEU A 144 2.83 -9.92 -12.98
N ARG A 145 3.81 -10.80 -12.88
CA ARG A 145 5.18 -10.55 -13.34
C ARG A 145 5.21 -10.26 -14.84
N ASP A 146 4.54 -11.07 -15.65
CA ASP A 146 4.46 -10.86 -17.11
C ASP A 146 3.88 -9.49 -17.46
N ILE A 147 2.88 -9.03 -16.71
CA ILE A 147 2.29 -7.69 -16.88
C ILE A 147 3.29 -6.60 -16.50
N LEU A 148 3.96 -6.74 -15.36
CA LEU A 148 4.90 -5.74 -14.86
C LEU A 148 6.14 -5.67 -15.75
N ASP A 149 6.66 -6.78 -16.21
CA ASP A 149 7.83 -6.84 -17.10
C ASP A 149 7.58 -6.13 -18.44
N LYS A 150 6.34 -6.16 -18.92
CA LYS A 150 5.92 -5.45 -20.14
C LYS A 150 5.58 -3.97 -19.91
N THR A 151 5.34 -3.57 -18.68
CA THR A 151 4.78 -2.25 -18.34
C THR A 151 5.76 -1.36 -17.63
N VAL A 152 6.61 -1.92 -16.77
CA VAL A 152 7.46 -1.18 -15.85
C VAL A 152 8.92 -1.30 -16.26
N ILE A 153 9.57 -0.17 -16.42
CA ILE A 153 11.02 -0.10 -16.64
C ILE A 153 11.66 0.34 -15.31
N THR A 154 12.42 -0.55 -14.70
CA THR A 154 13.16 -0.27 -13.47
C THR A 154 14.64 -0.06 -13.79
N ARG A 155 15.23 0.97 -13.22
CA ARG A 155 16.67 1.22 -13.27
C ARG A 155 17.17 1.56 -11.88
N SER A 156 18.14 0.83 -11.39
CA SER A 156 18.81 1.15 -10.14
C SER A 156 19.78 2.32 -10.34
N PHE A 157 20.05 3.04 -9.26
CA PHE A 157 21.03 4.12 -9.31
C PHE A 157 22.42 3.63 -9.72
N ARG A 158 22.78 2.41 -9.32
CA ARG A 158 24.03 1.75 -9.70
C ARG A 158 24.11 1.49 -11.21
N GLU A 159 23.00 1.09 -11.83
CA GLU A 159 22.96 0.88 -13.30
C GLU A 159 23.13 2.19 -14.08
N ILE A 160 22.59 3.29 -13.55
CA ILE A 160 22.65 4.60 -14.24
C ILE A 160 24.04 5.23 -14.05
N VAL A 161 24.59 5.22 -12.85
CA VAL A 161 25.83 5.93 -12.50
C VAL A 161 27.07 5.03 -12.54
N GLY A 162 26.89 3.71 -12.66
CA GLY A 162 27.99 2.73 -12.72
C GLY A 162 28.70 2.48 -11.40
N ARG A 163 28.29 3.12 -10.32
CA ARG A 163 28.89 2.95 -8.99
C ARG A 163 27.86 3.11 -7.88
N GLU A 164 28.12 2.48 -6.73
CA GLU A 164 27.38 2.73 -5.50
C GLU A 164 27.74 4.12 -4.95
N ILE A 165 26.75 5.02 -4.83
CA ILE A 165 26.95 6.37 -4.30
C ILE A 165 26.57 6.42 -2.82
N ARG A 166 25.65 5.55 -2.39
CA ARG A 166 25.18 5.54 -1.01
C ARG A 166 26.23 4.89 -0.12
N ARG A 167 26.83 5.69 0.77
CA ARG A 167 27.67 5.20 1.86
C ARG A 167 26.86 5.21 3.14
N LEU A 168 26.68 4.04 3.75
CA LEU A 168 26.02 3.93 5.05
C LEU A 168 27.08 4.08 6.14
N HIS A 169 26.98 5.16 6.91
CA HIS A 169 27.80 5.36 8.11
C HIS A 169 26.91 5.05 9.32
N GLN A 170 27.29 4.02 10.07
CA GLN A 170 26.66 3.72 11.35
C GLN A 170 27.41 4.47 12.44
N VAL A 171 26.72 5.41 13.09
CA VAL A 171 27.25 6.12 14.24
C VAL A 171 26.57 5.56 15.49
N PRO A 172 27.27 4.79 16.31
CA PRO A 172 26.71 4.30 17.57
C PRO A 172 26.49 5.47 18.53
N ILE A 173 25.28 5.59 19.03
CA ILE A 173 24.93 6.59 20.05
C ILE A 173 24.61 5.87 21.34
N SER A 174 25.26 6.26 22.43
CA SER A 174 24.99 5.73 23.76
C SER A 174 24.01 6.63 24.49
N PHE A 175 22.97 6.06 25.04
CA PHE A 175 22.03 6.76 25.90
C PHE A 175 22.68 7.15 27.24
N THR A 176 22.33 8.31 27.75
CA THR A 176 22.64 8.71 29.14
C THR A 176 21.88 7.82 30.13
N GLU A 177 22.21 7.91 31.40
CA GLU A 177 21.49 7.12 32.42
C GLU A 177 20.01 7.49 32.50
N ALA A 178 19.69 8.79 32.42
CA ALA A 178 18.29 9.26 32.40
C ALA A 178 17.52 8.70 31.20
N GLU A 179 18.11 8.75 30.01
CA GLU A 179 17.48 8.21 28.77
C GLU A 179 17.31 6.68 28.84
N ARG A 180 18.26 5.96 29.44
CA ARG A 180 18.14 4.52 29.68
C ARG A 180 17.00 4.21 30.66
N ALA A 181 16.84 5.00 31.69
CA ALA A 181 15.74 4.84 32.65
C ALA A 181 14.37 5.00 31.97
N VAL A 182 14.21 6.01 31.11
CA VAL A 182 13.00 6.22 30.27
C VAL A 182 12.74 5.01 29.38
N CYS A 183 13.77 4.55 28.67
CA CYS A 183 13.65 3.38 27.79
C CYS A 183 13.24 2.13 28.57
N LYS A 184 13.88 1.86 29.69
CA LYS A 184 13.61 0.69 30.53
C LYS A 184 12.16 0.68 31.01
N LYS A 185 11.69 1.79 31.57
CA LYS A 185 10.31 1.94 32.02
C LYS A 185 9.30 1.71 30.90
N ALA A 186 9.52 2.32 29.75
CA ALA A 186 8.64 2.16 28.59
C ALA A 186 8.59 0.72 28.05
N ILE A 187 9.71 -0.01 28.09
CA ILE A 187 9.80 -1.42 27.70
C ILE A 187 9.05 -2.30 28.72
N GLU A 188 9.20 -2.02 30.01
CA GLU A 188 8.47 -2.74 31.06
C GLU A 188 6.97 -2.57 30.93
N GLU A 189 6.49 -1.35 30.72
CA GLU A 189 5.07 -1.05 30.46
C GLU A 189 4.56 -1.73 29.19
N PHE A 190 5.35 -1.72 28.11
CA PHE A 190 5.01 -2.44 26.89
C PHE A 190 4.82 -3.93 27.13
N ASN A 191 5.73 -4.55 27.86
CA ASN A 191 5.64 -5.98 28.18
C ASN A 191 4.41 -6.32 29.02
N GLN A 192 4.04 -5.45 29.98
CA GLN A 192 2.81 -5.59 30.78
C GLN A 192 1.56 -5.47 29.89
N LEU A 193 1.50 -4.44 29.03
CA LEU A 193 0.39 -4.25 28.10
C LEU A 193 0.26 -5.40 27.11
N ARG A 194 1.40 -5.93 26.63
CA ARG A 194 1.43 -7.11 25.76
C ARG A 194 0.89 -8.36 26.47
N ALA A 195 1.28 -8.59 27.71
CA ALA A 195 0.75 -9.71 28.51
C ALA A 195 -0.76 -9.57 28.69
N ASN A 196 -1.24 -8.38 29.06
CA ASN A 196 -2.66 -8.09 29.22
C ASN A 196 -3.44 -8.29 27.89
N TYR A 197 -2.88 -7.91 26.77
CA TYR A 197 -3.51 -8.12 25.46
C TYR A 197 -3.73 -9.61 25.17
N PHE A 198 -2.77 -10.47 25.47
CA PHE A 198 -2.93 -11.92 25.26
C PHE A 198 -3.88 -12.58 26.27
N ALA A 199 -3.98 -12.02 27.48
CA ALA A 199 -4.90 -12.51 28.52
C ALA A 199 -6.36 -12.08 28.30
N THR A 200 -6.61 -11.07 27.46
CA THR A 200 -7.93 -10.44 27.30
C THR A 200 -8.65 -10.95 26.06
N THR A 201 -9.98 -11.14 26.15
CA THR A 201 -10.85 -11.60 25.07
C THR A 201 -12.00 -10.62 24.80
N GLY A 202 -12.67 -10.74 23.66
CA GLY A 202 -13.85 -9.94 23.31
C GLY A 202 -13.57 -8.45 23.10
N ASN A 203 -14.50 -7.58 23.49
CA ASN A 203 -14.39 -6.13 23.29
C ASN A 203 -13.23 -5.49 24.05
N SER A 204 -12.91 -5.98 25.25
CA SER A 204 -11.79 -5.51 26.07
C SER A 204 -10.43 -5.69 25.36
N ARG A 205 -10.34 -6.64 24.44
CA ARG A 205 -9.14 -6.86 23.63
C ARG A 205 -8.86 -5.71 22.67
N LYS A 206 -9.90 -5.01 22.17
CA LYS A 206 -9.73 -3.81 21.33
C LYS A 206 -9.06 -2.68 22.10
N ASP A 207 -9.50 -2.45 23.34
CA ASP A 207 -8.94 -1.41 24.19
C ASP A 207 -7.50 -1.74 24.58
N ALA A 208 -7.22 -3.00 24.90
CA ALA A 208 -5.85 -3.47 25.17
C ALA A 208 -4.94 -3.28 23.95
N MET A 209 -5.45 -3.54 22.74
CA MET A 209 -4.72 -3.31 21.47
C MET A 209 -4.42 -1.83 21.26
N MET A 210 -5.39 -0.94 21.50
CA MET A 210 -5.18 0.51 21.35
C MET A 210 -4.10 1.02 22.31
N ARG A 211 -4.10 0.57 23.56
CA ARG A 211 -3.05 0.90 24.53
C ARG A 211 -1.68 0.39 24.09
N LEU A 212 -1.62 -0.82 23.55
CA LEU A 212 -0.38 -1.39 23.04
C LEU A 212 0.18 -0.58 21.85
N ILE A 213 -0.68 -0.14 20.93
CA ILE A 213 -0.28 0.73 19.81
C ILE A 213 0.23 2.08 20.31
N GLN A 214 -0.42 2.67 21.30
CA GLN A 214 0.05 3.92 21.92
C GLN A 214 1.43 3.75 22.54
N GLN A 215 1.68 2.64 23.21
CA GLN A 215 2.99 2.35 23.79
C GLN A 215 4.08 2.10 22.74
N ILE A 216 3.75 1.45 21.61
CA ILE A 216 4.66 1.32 20.47
C ILE A 216 5.03 2.72 19.93
N THR A 217 4.05 3.61 19.82
CA THR A 217 4.30 4.99 19.38
C THR A 217 5.21 5.72 20.34
N LEU A 218 5.04 5.53 21.65
CA LEU A 218 5.92 6.08 22.67
C LEU A 218 7.36 5.55 22.53
N LEU A 219 7.54 4.23 22.37
CA LEU A 219 8.84 3.62 22.16
C LEU A 219 9.55 4.18 20.91
N LEU A 220 8.83 4.38 19.81
CA LEU A 220 9.38 5.01 18.61
C LEU A 220 9.82 6.45 18.88
N ARG A 221 9.06 7.22 19.66
CA ARG A 221 9.46 8.58 20.06
C ARG A 221 10.69 8.58 20.96
N ILE A 222 10.78 7.67 21.92
CA ILE A 222 11.96 7.50 22.78
C ILE A 222 13.18 7.16 21.96
N SER A 223 13.06 6.29 20.96
CA SER A 223 14.20 5.92 20.09
C SER A 223 14.71 7.08 19.23
N ALA A 224 13.83 8.03 18.87
CA ALA A 224 14.17 9.19 18.04
C ALA A 224 14.65 10.40 18.84
N ALA A 225 14.04 10.66 20.01
CA ALA A 225 14.32 11.85 20.85
C ALA A 225 14.07 11.56 22.33
N PRO A 226 14.89 10.74 22.98
CA PRO A 226 14.67 10.30 24.37
C PRO A 226 14.70 11.46 25.36
N ASN A 227 15.50 12.47 25.10
CA ASN A 227 15.66 13.65 25.96
C ASN A 227 14.36 14.46 26.14
N THR A 228 13.44 14.40 25.20
CA THR A 228 12.13 15.08 25.29
C THR A 228 11.15 14.39 26.22
N LEU A 229 11.49 13.20 26.72
CA LEU A 229 10.63 12.34 27.52
C LEU A 229 11.25 11.98 28.89
N ILE A 230 12.30 12.70 29.31
CA ILE A 230 12.96 12.46 30.61
C ILE A 230 11.99 12.65 31.78
N GLU A 231 11.04 13.57 31.67
CA GLU A 231 9.98 13.77 32.67
C GLU A 231 8.97 12.60 32.77
N TYR A 232 9.02 11.67 31.84
CA TYR A 232 8.17 10.46 31.85
C TYR A 232 8.52 9.49 32.99
N THR A 233 9.72 9.57 33.53
CA THR A 233 10.18 8.75 34.66
C THR A 233 9.83 9.38 35.99
#